data_1165d1955de971339abb2ee3eb0dd812
#
_entry.id   1165d1955de971339abb2ee3eb0dd812
#
_cell.length_a   1.000
_cell.length_b   1.000
_cell.length_c   1.000
_cell.angle_alpha   90.00
_cell.angle_beta   90.00
_cell.angle_gamma   90.00
#
_symmetry.space_group_name_H-M   'P 1'
#
loop_
_entity.id
_entity.type
_entity.pdbx_description
1 polymer ?
#
loop_
_entity_poly.entity_id
_entity_poly.type
_entity_poly.pdbx_seq_one_letter_code
_entity_poly.pdbx_strand_id
1 'polypeptide(L)'
;MPERGLHAELKEWLREPGDLVEGTVWGYRADIIRGDLLIEIQTGNFPQIRAKLVKLLKGYRVRLVHPVPERRWVIRELDGKRQRRVSPRVGCVEEVFNELIYCPTLPLDPNFSLEVLLVHADEAQSVRWRGKRRTRYTVTERHLVKVVSSIVFEKPEAYLKLIPDMHGAFTARQLSKAKGLRITLARRMVYCLAKMGMLEEVGSVARAKLYRVKA
;
A
#
# COMPACT_ATOMS: atom_id res chain seq x y z
N MET A 1 -20.59 -11.76 9.17
CA MET A 1 -20.22 -10.91 10.31
C MET A 1 -19.89 -9.54 9.78
N PRO A 2 -20.28 -8.43 10.41
CA PRO A 2 -19.85 -7.11 9.96
C PRO A 2 -18.31 -7.04 9.96
N GLU A 3 -17.73 -6.45 8.92
CA GLU A 3 -16.30 -6.16 8.89
C GLU A 3 -15.94 -5.28 10.09
N ARG A 4 -14.84 -5.61 10.74
CA ARG A 4 -14.33 -4.87 11.91
C ARG A 4 -12.90 -4.42 11.65
N GLY A 5 -12.46 -3.41 12.41
CA GLY A 5 -11.11 -2.91 12.36
C GLY A 5 -10.84 -1.94 11.20
N LEU A 6 -9.58 -1.82 10.82
CA LEU A 6 -9.08 -0.78 9.93
C LEU A 6 -9.82 -0.67 8.58
N HIS A 7 -10.22 -1.80 7.99
CA HIS A 7 -10.91 -1.80 6.70
C HIS A 7 -12.30 -1.13 6.82
N ALA A 8 -13.11 -1.52 7.82
CA ALA A 8 -14.44 -0.95 8.02
C ALA A 8 -14.38 0.54 8.39
N GLU A 9 -13.40 0.92 9.22
CA GLU A 9 -13.20 2.31 9.64
C GLU A 9 -12.76 3.20 8.48
N LEU A 10 -11.91 2.68 7.57
CA LEU A 10 -11.53 3.38 6.34
C LEU A 10 -12.69 3.49 5.36
N LYS A 11 -13.55 2.47 5.26
CA LYS A 11 -14.75 2.51 4.43
C LYS A 11 -15.68 3.64 4.88
N GLU A 12 -15.90 3.78 6.18
CA GLU A 12 -16.71 4.86 6.73
C GLU A 12 -16.04 6.23 6.53
N TRP A 13 -14.71 6.33 6.67
CA TRP A 13 -13.97 7.56 6.45
C TRP A 13 -14.02 8.03 4.98
N LEU A 14 -14.01 7.08 4.02
CA LEU A 14 -14.04 7.38 2.57
C LEU A 14 -15.42 7.68 2.05
N ARG A 15 -16.46 7.28 2.78
CA ARG A 15 -17.85 7.39 2.35
C ARG A 15 -18.29 8.85 2.21
N GLU A 16 -18.97 9.13 1.11
CA GLU A 16 -19.61 10.41 0.82
C GLU A 16 -21.12 10.25 0.64
N PRO A 17 -21.91 11.34 0.79
CA PRO A 17 -23.35 11.31 0.48
C PRO A 17 -23.60 10.83 -0.97
N GLY A 18 -24.52 9.88 -1.13
CA GLY A 18 -24.85 9.29 -2.43
C GLY A 18 -24.05 8.03 -2.80
N ASP A 19 -23.03 7.66 -2.02
CA ASP A 19 -22.29 6.42 -2.23
C ASP A 19 -23.15 5.18 -1.91
N LEU A 20 -23.05 4.18 -2.77
CA LEU A 20 -23.57 2.84 -2.49
C LEU A 20 -22.45 1.99 -1.86
N VAL A 21 -22.61 1.69 -0.57
CA VAL A 21 -21.64 0.85 0.17
C VAL A 21 -21.96 -0.62 -0.05
N GLU A 22 -20.91 -1.41 -0.29
CA GLU A 22 -20.98 -2.87 -0.48
C GLU A 22 -21.90 -3.31 -1.62
N GLY A 23 -21.98 -2.49 -2.68
CA GLY A 23 -22.75 -2.79 -3.87
C GLY A 23 -22.15 -3.93 -4.70
N THR A 24 -22.98 -4.58 -5.51
CA THR A 24 -22.55 -5.66 -6.39
C THR A 24 -22.47 -5.18 -7.84
N VAL A 25 -21.31 -5.38 -8.48
CA VAL A 25 -21.05 -5.05 -9.89
C VAL A 25 -20.45 -6.28 -10.57
N TRP A 26 -21.09 -6.74 -11.65
CA TRP A 26 -20.67 -7.95 -12.40
C TRP A 26 -20.43 -9.18 -11.51
N GLY A 27 -21.22 -9.35 -10.45
CA GLY A 27 -21.08 -10.44 -9.48
C GLY A 27 -19.94 -10.25 -8.45
N TYR A 28 -19.23 -9.11 -8.49
CA TYR A 28 -18.24 -8.75 -7.49
C TYR A 28 -18.81 -7.70 -6.54
N ARG A 29 -18.56 -7.88 -5.24
CA ARG A 29 -18.89 -6.88 -4.22
C ARG A 29 -17.82 -5.80 -4.24
N ALA A 30 -18.20 -4.54 -4.42
CA ALA A 30 -17.36 -3.37 -4.30
C ALA A 30 -17.54 -2.73 -2.93
N ASP A 31 -16.47 -2.22 -2.33
CA ASP A 31 -16.55 -1.59 -1.01
C ASP A 31 -17.39 -0.32 -1.06
N ILE A 32 -17.14 0.54 -2.06
CA ILE A 32 -17.92 1.76 -2.31
C ILE A 32 -18.10 1.92 -3.81
N ILE A 33 -19.32 2.28 -4.23
CA ILE A 33 -19.64 2.67 -5.61
C ILE A 33 -20.04 4.14 -5.58
N ARG A 34 -19.28 4.98 -6.29
CA ARG A 34 -19.46 6.43 -6.41
C ARG A 34 -19.64 6.80 -7.87
N GLY A 35 -20.88 6.83 -8.35
CA GLY A 35 -21.15 6.99 -9.77
C GLY A 35 -20.52 5.89 -10.61
N ASP A 36 -19.60 6.24 -11.51
CA ASP A 36 -18.83 5.31 -12.36
C ASP A 36 -17.53 4.81 -11.72
N LEU A 37 -17.20 5.29 -10.52
CA LEU A 37 -15.99 4.92 -9.79
C LEU A 37 -16.26 3.84 -8.76
N LEU A 38 -15.56 2.72 -8.87
CA LEU A 38 -15.51 1.69 -7.85
C LEU A 38 -14.31 1.93 -6.95
N ILE A 39 -14.53 2.00 -5.64
CA ILE A 39 -13.47 2.17 -4.64
C ILE A 39 -13.34 0.87 -3.88
N GLU A 40 -12.13 0.32 -3.88
CA GLU A 40 -11.75 -0.93 -3.22
C GLU A 40 -10.68 -0.64 -2.17
N ILE A 41 -10.90 -1.09 -0.96
CA ILE A 41 -9.97 -0.86 0.16
C ILE A 41 -9.18 -2.14 0.39
N GLN A 42 -7.86 -2.08 0.26
CA GLN A 42 -7.00 -3.23 0.46
C GLN A 42 -5.87 -2.91 1.44
N THR A 43 -5.97 -3.46 2.63
CA THR A 43 -4.98 -3.24 3.70
C THR A 43 -3.68 -4.02 3.52
N GLY A 44 -3.61 -4.90 2.53
CA GLY A 44 -2.45 -5.72 2.13
C GLY A 44 -2.90 -6.88 1.25
N ASN A 45 -1.94 -7.73 0.80
CA ASN A 45 -2.21 -8.91 -0.03
C ASN A 45 -2.89 -8.58 -1.39
N PHE A 46 -2.29 -7.68 -2.17
CA PHE A 46 -2.77 -7.31 -3.51
C PHE A 46 -2.94 -8.51 -4.48
N PRO A 47 -2.15 -9.60 -4.40
CA PRO A 47 -2.41 -10.80 -5.20
C PRO A 47 -3.86 -11.30 -5.12
N GLN A 48 -4.47 -11.24 -3.95
CA GLN A 48 -5.82 -11.76 -3.71
C GLN A 48 -6.88 -10.97 -4.48
N ILE A 49 -6.75 -9.65 -4.59
CA ILE A 49 -7.73 -8.79 -5.27
C ILE A 49 -7.45 -8.60 -6.76
N ARG A 50 -6.24 -8.94 -7.24
CA ARG A 50 -5.79 -8.69 -8.61
C ARG A 50 -6.76 -9.19 -9.67
N ALA A 51 -7.25 -10.42 -9.54
CA ALA A 51 -8.16 -11.03 -10.53
C ALA A 51 -9.50 -10.26 -10.62
N LYS A 52 -10.03 -9.79 -9.49
CA LYS A 52 -11.22 -8.95 -9.40
C LYS A 52 -10.96 -7.61 -10.09
N LEU A 53 -9.86 -6.93 -9.77
CA LEU A 53 -9.51 -5.63 -10.35
C LEU A 53 -9.41 -5.70 -11.87
N VAL A 54 -8.66 -6.67 -12.43
CA VAL A 54 -8.51 -6.85 -13.88
C VAL A 54 -9.84 -7.06 -14.60
N LYS A 55 -10.83 -7.68 -13.96
CA LYS A 55 -12.16 -7.83 -14.52
C LYS A 55 -12.97 -6.54 -14.48
N LEU A 56 -12.97 -5.86 -13.33
CA LEU A 56 -13.72 -4.62 -13.14
C LEU A 56 -13.20 -3.48 -14.04
N LEU A 57 -11.89 -3.41 -14.25
CA LEU A 57 -11.24 -2.40 -15.10
C LEU A 57 -11.69 -2.44 -16.57
N LYS A 58 -12.27 -3.55 -17.03
CA LYS A 58 -12.80 -3.64 -18.39
C LYS A 58 -14.03 -2.76 -18.67
N GLY A 59 -14.70 -2.28 -17.62
CA GLY A 59 -15.92 -1.48 -17.79
C GLY A 59 -16.11 -0.38 -16.77
N TYR A 60 -15.26 -0.31 -15.76
CA TYR A 60 -15.38 0.66 -14.67
C TYR A 60 -14.05 1.31 -14.35
N ARG A 61 -14.11 2.55 -13.91
CA ARG A 61 -12.98 3.18 -13.22
C ARG A 61 -12.85 2.57 -11.84
N VAL A 62 -11.65 2.17 -11.46
CA VAL A 62 -11.40 1.53 -10.17
C VAL A 62 -10.30 2.27 -9.42
N ARG A 63 -10.59 2.67 -8.20
CA ARG A 63 -9.63 3.21 -7.26
C ARG A 63 -9.32 2.19 -6.18
N LEU A 64 -8.07 1.72 -6.16
CA LEU A 64 -7.57 0.89 -5.09
C LEU A 64 -7.03 1.78 -3.98
N VAL A 65 -7.62 1.71 -2.79
CA VAL A 65 -7.19 2.47 -1.61
C VAL A 65 -6.34 1.58 -0.72
N HIS A 66 -5.11 2.02 -0.44
CA HIS A 66 -4.18 1.28 0.40
C HIS A 66 -3.68 2.10 1.58
N PRO A 67 -4.00 1.71 2.83
CA PRO A 67 -3.49 2.39 4.00
C PRO A 67 -2.04 1.97 4.29
N VAL A 68 -1.18 2.95 4.45
CA VAL A 68 0.20 2.79 4.94
C VAL A 68 0.30 3.43 6.33
N PRO A 69 0.55 2.66 7.38
CA PRO A 69 0.69 3.22 8.72
C PRO A 69 1.96 4.05 8.84
N GLU A 70 1.81 5.39 8.82
CA GLU A 70 2.90 6.31 9.13
C GLU A 70 3.34 6.14 10.58
N ARG A 71 2.40 6.12 11.53
CA ARG A 71 2.65 5.81 12.94
C ARG A 71 1.77 4.69 13.41
N ARG A 72 2.33 3.82 14.23
CA ARG A 72 1.61 2.70 14.84
C ARG A 72 1.81 2.70 16.34
N TRP A 73 0.74 2.46 17.07
CA TRP A 73 0.79 2.12 18.48
C TRP A 73 0.54 0.62 18.62
N VAL A 74 1.48 -0.05 19.24
CA VAL A 74 1.35 -1.48 19.52
C VAL A 74 0.65 -1.64 20.86
N ILE A 75 -0.47 -2.33 20.85
CA ILE A 75 -1.27 -2.67 22.02
C ILE A 75 -1.03 -4.13 22.35
N ARG A 76 -0.64 -4.40 23.59
CA ARG A 76 -0.44 -5.75 24.12
C ARG A 76 -1.11 -5.89 25.46
N GLU A 77 -1.64 -7.06 25.71
CA GLU A 77 -2.07 -7.47 27.04
C GLU A 77 -1.01 -8.39 27.63
N LEU A 78 -0.42 -7.98 28.75
CA LEU A 78 0.59 -8.70 29.50
C LEU A 78 0.16 -8.74 30.96
N ASP A 79 0.01 -9.94 31.52
CA ASP A 79 -0.36 -10.16 32.92
C ASP A 79 -1.63 -9.39 33.33
N GLY A 80 -2.66 -9.40 32.45
CA GLY A 80 -3.93 -8.71 32.65
C GLY A 80 -3.85 -7.17 32.51
N LYS A 81 -2.68 -6.61 32.16
CA LYS A 81 -2.51 -5.17 31.94
C LYS A 81 -2.36 -4.84 30.47
N ARG A 82 -3.20 -3.93 29.99
CA ARG A 82 -3.14 -3.40 28.63
C ARG A 82 -2.04 -2.33 28.53
N GLN A 83 -1.03 -2.58 27.71
CA GLN A 83 0.05 -1.65 27.42
C GLN A 83 -0.07 -1.14 25.99
N ARG A 84 0.04 0.18 25.80
CA ARG A 84 0.04 0.85 24.49
C ARG A 84 1.36 1.61 24.35
N ARG A 85 2.15 1.28 23.33
CA ARG A 85 3.44 1.93 23.06
C ARG A 85 3.58 2.30 21.58
N VAL A 86 4.27 3.39 21.31
CA VAL A 86 4.61 3.80 19.93
C VAL A 86 5.61 2.80 19.34
N SER A 87 5.36 2.37 18.09
CA SER A 87 6.35 1.64 17.30
C SER A 87 7.45 2.60 16.85
N PRO A 88 8.73 2.22 16.93
CA PRO A 88 9.84 3.05 16.44
C PRO A 88 9.86 3.14 14.90
N ARG A 89 9.12 2.29 14.21
CA ARG A 89 9.04 2.30 12.73
C ARG A 89 8.05 3.35 12.28
N VAL A 90 8.53 4.27 11.46
CA VAL A 90 7.72 5.23 10.71
C VAL A 90 7.54 4.71 9.30
N GLY A 91 6.29 4.64 8.82
CA GLY A 91 5.97 4.25 7.44
C GLY A 91 6.02 5.45 6.51
N CYS A 92 6.15 5.18 5.23
CA CYS A 92 6.16 6.19 4.17
C CYS A 92 5.35 5.69 2.96
N VAL A 93 4.96 6.62 2.09
CA VAL A 93 4.14 6.30 0.91
C VAL A 93 4.77 5.24 0.01
N GLU A 94 6.10 5.21 -0.07
CA GLU A 94 6.85 4.22 -0.85
C GLU A 94 6.61 2.78 -0.38
N GLU A 95 6.11 2.57 0.84
CA GLU A 95 5.81 1.21 1.32
C GLU A 95 4.72 0.51 0.49
N VAL A 96 3.92 1.25 -0.28
CA VAL A 96 2.95 0.67 -1.23
C VAL A 96 3.60 -0.25 -2.26
N PHE A 97 4.87 -0.03 -2.59
CA PHE A 97 5.61 -0.92 -3.50
C PHE A 97 5.87 -2.32 -2.93
N ASN A 98 5.66 -2.51 -1.62
CA ASN A 98 5.70 -3.85 -1.02
C ASN A 98 4.54 -4.73 -1.50
N GLU A 99 3.42 -4.11 -1.85
CA GLU A 99 2.22 -4.76 -2.38
C GLU A 99 2.17 -4.66 -3.91
N LEU A 100 2.50 -3.49 -4.47
CA LEU A 100 2.41 -3.23 -5.90
C LEU A 100 3.35 -4.12 -6.75
N ILE A 101 4.44 -4.65 -6.14
CA ILE A 101 5.35 -5.61 -6.81
C ILE A 101 4.63 -6.85 -7.34
N TYR A 102 3.49 -7.23 -6.78
CA TYR A 102 2.71 -8.39 -7.21
C TYR A 102 1.77 -8.09 -8.40
N CYS A 103 1.55 -6.81 -8.69
CA CYS A 103 0.71 -6.35 -9.80
C CYS A 103 1.25 -5.06 -10.42
N PRO A 104 2.55 -5.04 -10.84
CA PRO A 104 3.25 -3.81 -11.23
C PRO A 104 2.73 -3.17 -12.52
N THR A 105 1.89 -3.86 -13.27
CA THR A 105 1.30 -3.38 -14.53
C THR A 105 -0.13 -2.84 -14.36
N LEU A 106 -0.75 -2.98 -13.20
CA LEU A 106 -2.07 -2.38 -12.95
C LEU A 106 -2.12 -0.87 -13.22
N PRO A 107 -1.09 -0.08 -12.83
CA PRO A 107 -1.09 1.36 -13.11
C PRO A 107 -1.05 1.75 -14.59
N LEU A 108 -0.83 0.80 -15.50
CA LEU A 108 -0.88 1.03 -16.95
C LEU A 108 -2.31 1.05 -17.49
N ASP A 109 -3.28 0.54 -16.75
CA ASP A 109 -4.68 0.57 -17.15
C ASP A 109 -5.24 2.00 -16.94
N PRO A 110 -5.81 2.64 -17.97
CA PRO A 110 -6.31 4.02 -17.87
C PRO A 110 -7.49 4.17 -16.90
N ASN A 111 -8.18 3.08 -16.58
CA ASN A 111 -9.29 3.05 -15.64
C ASN A 111 -8.83 2.80 -14.19
N PHE A 112 -7.53 2.55 -13.97
CA PHE A 112 -6.98 2.28 -12.65
C PHE A 112 -6.43 3.54 -11.99
N SER A 113 -6.71 3.70 -10.72
CA SER A 113 -6.00 4.64 -9.84
C SER A 113 -5.65 3.98 -8.52
N LEU A 114 -4.54 4.39 -7.93
CA LEU A 114 -4.11 3.95 -6.60
C LEU A 114 -4.10 5.14 -5.66
N GLU A 115 -4.84 5.03 -4.58
CA GLU A 115 -4.83 6.01 -3.49
C GLU A 115 -4.08 5.42 -2.29
N VAL A 116 -3.02 6.09 -1.85
CA VAL A 116 -2.27 5.73 -0.65
C VAL A 116 -2.68 6.67 0.48
N LEU A 117 -3.26 6.10 1.52
CA LEU A 117 -3.59 6.82 2.74
C LEU A 117 -2.47 6.62 3.77
N LEU A 118 -1.77 7.70 4.14
CA LEU A 118 -0.92 7.66 5.31
C LEU A 118 -1.80 7.78 6.55
N VAL A 119 -1.72 6.76 7.41
CA VAL A 119 -2.60 6.67 8.57
C VAL A 119 -1.82 6.52 9.87
N HIS A 120 -2.41 6.97 10.96
CA HIS A 120 -2.05 6.54 12.30
C HIS A 120 -2.96 5.38 12.69
N ALA A 121 -2.39 4.29 13.23
CA ALA A 121 -3.15 3.10 13.54
C ALA A 121 -2.75 2.49 14.88
N ASP A 122 -3.72 1.96 15.60
CA ASP A 122 -3.53 1.05 16.71
C ASP A 122 -3.42 -0.39 16.17
N GLU A 123 -2.46 -1.14 16.67
CA GLU A 123 -2.17 -2.51 16.27
C GLU A 123 -2.19 -3.42 17.49
N ALA A 124 -3.28 -4.14 17.68
CA ALA A 124 -3.38 -5.14 18.74
C ALA A 124 -2.52 -6.36 18.40
N GLN A 125 -1.73 -6.81 19.34
CA GLN A 125 -0.84 -7.96 19.18
C GLN A 125 -1.08 -8.96 20.29
N SER A 126 -1.31 -10.22 19.91
CA SER A 126 -1.30 -11.35 20.82
C SER A 126 0.08 -12.02 20.86
N VAL A 127 0.35 -12.69 21.98
CA VAL A 127 1.57 -13.48 22.16
C VAL A 127 1.29 -14.93 21.80
N ARG A 128 2.07 -15.50 20.92
CA ARG A 128 2.06 -16.94 20.69
C ARG A 128 3.12 -17.61 21.55
N TRP A 129 2.69 -18.52 22.39
CA TRP A 129 3.56 -19.32 23.24
C TRP A 129 3.85 -20.68 22.62
N ARG A 130 5.08 -21.17 22.73
CA ARG A 130 5.46 -22.55 22.44
C ARG A 130 6.13 -23.13 23.67
N GLY A 131 5.38 -23.91 24.45
CA GLY A 131 5.80 -24.33 25.79
C GLY A 131 5.99 -23.10 26.70
N LYS A 132 7.10 -23.05 27.42
CA LYS A 132 7.44 -21.91 28.29
C LYS A 132 8.09 -20.71 27.57
N ARG A 133 8.36 -20.82 26.24
CA ARG A 133 9.03 -19.76 25.45
C ARG A 133 8.04 -18.95 24.63
N ARG A 134 8.10 -17.62 24.76
CA ARG A 134 7.41 -16.70 23.86
C ARG A 134 8.07 -16.73 22.49
N THR A 135 7.34 -17.13 21.45
CA THR A 135 7.91 -17.35 20.12
C THR A 135 7.67 -16.21 19.16
N ARG A 136 6.52 -15.58 19.20
CA ARG A 136 6.15 -14.53 18.22
C ARG A 136 5.00 -13.67 18.73
N TYR A 137 5.03 -12.38 18.32
CA TYR A 137 3.86 -11.53 18.36
C TYR A 137 3.12 -11.65 17.02
N THR A 138 1.80 -11.80 17.08
CA THR A 138 0.92 -11.82 15.90
C THR A 138 -0.04 -10.65 16.00
N VAL A 139 -0.15 -9.87 14.93
CA VAL A 139 -1.16 -8.82 14.83
C VAL A 139 -2.52 -9.50 14.72
N THR A 140 -3.41 -9.17 15.63
CA THR A 140 -4.78 -9.72 15.68
C THR A 140 -5.78 -8.75 15.07
N GLU A 141 -5.56 -7.45 15.27
CA GLU A 141 -6.49 -6.41 14.84
C GLU A 141 -5.74 -5.10 14.61
N ARG A 142 -6.28 -4.27 13.71
CA ARG A 142 -5.82 -2.91 13.46
C ARG A 142 -7.01 -1.98 13.49
N HIS A 143 -6.83 -0.80 14.10
CA HIS A 143 -7.83 0.26 14.17
C HIS A 143 -7.26 1.57 13.66
N LEU A 144 -8.09 2.33 12.95
CA LEU A 144 -7.75 3.67 12.48
C LEU A 144 -7.74 4.64 13.66
N VAL A 145 -6.64 5.36 13.85
CA VAL A 145 -6.60 6.49 14.78
C VAL A 145 -6.92 7.78 14.04
N LYS A 146 -6.27 7.99 12.88
CA LYS A 146 -6.58 9.10 11.96
C LYS A 146 -5.96 8.87 10.59
N VAL A 147 -6.53 9.48 9.56
CA VAL A 147 -5.88 9.68 8.26
C VAL A 147 -5.04 10.95 8.34
N VAL A 148 -3.78 10.86 7.97
CA VAL A 148 -2.81 11.98 7.99
C VAL A 148 -2.77 12.69 6.67
N SER A 149 -2.71 11.93 5.57
CA SER A 149 -2.71 12.44 4.21
C SER A 149 -3.18 11.38 3.23
N SER A 150 -3.63 11.83 2.06
CA SER A 150 -3.98 11.01 0.92
C SER A 150 -3.19 11.44 -0.29
N ILE A 151 -2.70 10.48 -1.07
CA ILE A 151 -1.98 10.69 -2.32
C ILE A 151 -2.58 9.77 -3.37
N VAL A 152 -3.11 10.36 -4.45
CA VAL A 152 -3.69 9.61 -5.57
C VAL A 152 -2.72 9.54 -6.74
N PHE A 153 -2.50 8.34 -7.25
CA PHE A 153 -1.74 8.04 -8.44
C PHE A 153 -2.69 7.58 -9.54
N GLU A 154 -3.00 8.45 -10.48
CA GLU A 154 -3.95 8.17 -11.59
C GLU A 154 -3.24 7.66 -12.84
N LYS A 155 -1.95 7.92 -12.96
CA LYS A 155 -1.13 7.58 -14.13
C LYS A 155 0.25 7.11 -13.69
N PRO A 156 0.94 6.28 -14.50
CA PRO A 156 2.30 5.82 -14.19
C PRO A 156 3.29 6.95 -13.88
N GLU A 157 3.19 8.08 -14.59
CA GLU A 157 4.09 9.22 -14.41
C GLU A 157 3.99 9.83 -13.01
N ALA A 158 2.81 9.74 -12.38
CA ALA A 158 2.61 10.26 -11.02
C ALA A 158 3.52 9.58 -9.98
N TYR A 159 3.91 8.33 -10.23
CA TYR A 159 4.82 7.60 -9.33
C TYR A 159 6.27 8.12 -9.39
N LEU A 160 6.66 8.84 -10.46
CA LEU A 160 7.98 9.46 -10.55
C LEU A 160 8.22 10.52 -9.47
N LYS A 161 7.17 11.13 -8.92
CA LYS A 161 7.27 12.05 -7.77
C LYS A 161 7.90 11.40 -6.54
N LEU A 162 7.91 10.07 -6.47
CA LEU A 162 8.54 9.31 -5.39
C LEU A 162 10.04 9.09 -5.60
N ILE A 163 10.57 9.39 -6.80
CA ILE A 163 12.00 9.37 -7.12
C ILE A 163 12.55 10.78 -6.92
N PRO A 164 13.58 10.98 -6.09
CA PRO A 164 14.27 12.26 -6.01
C PRO A 164 15.03 12.53 -7.30
N ASP A 165 15.45 13.76 -7.51
CA ASP A 165 16.36 14.07 -8.63
C ASP A 165 17.66 13.28 -8.48
N MET A 166 17.86 12.32 -9.36
CA MET A 166 19.01 11.41 -9.33
C MET A 166 20.16 11.84 -10.27
N HIS A 167 20.04 12.99 -10.97
CA HIS A 167 21.07 13.52 -11.88
C HIS A 167 21.67 12.46 -12.81
N GLY A 168 20.82 11.76 -13.57
CA GLY A 168 21.23 10.75 -14.55
C GLY A 168 20.89 9.31 -14.16
N ALA A 169 21.76 8.36 -14.51
CA ALA A 169 21.53 6.96 -14.24
C ALA A 169 21.90 6.59 -12.79
N PHE A 170 21.08 5.77 -12.16
CA PHE A 170 21.23 5.37 -10.76
C PHE A 170 20.95 3.89 -10.52
N THR A 171 21.48 3.38 -9.43
CA THR A 171 21.20 2.03 -8.92
C THR A 171 20.14 2.07 -7.82
N ALA A 172 19.48 0.94 -7.54
CA ALA A 172 18.58 0.83 -6.40
C ALA A 172 19.27 1.17 -5.05
N ARG A 173 20.60 0.96 -4.94
CA ARG A 173 21.37 1.34 -3.73
C ARG A 173 21.49 2.84 -3.58
N GLN A 174 21.72 3.57 -4.68
CA GLN A 174 21.77 5.04 -4.66
C GLN A 174 20.39 5.61 -4.31
N LEU A 175 19.31 5.09 -4.91
CA LEU A 175 17.93 5.46 -4.54
C LEU A 175 17.66 5.20 -3.05
N SER A 176 18.06 4.03 -2.54
CA SER A 176 17.93 3.66 -1.12
C SER A 176 18.59 4.69 -0.21
N LYS A 177 19.82 5.12 -0.55
CA LYS A 177 20.55 6.15 0.22
C LYS A 177 19.90 7.53 0.12
N ALA A 178 19.55 7.96 -1.08
CA ALA A 178 18.96 9.27 -1.32
C ALA A 178 17.63 9.48 -0.58
N LYS A 179 16.82 8.41 -0.45
CA LYS A 179 15.53 8.45 0.23
C LYS A 179 15.55 7.96 1.68
N GLY A 180 16.69 7.46 2.18
CA GLY A 180 16.75 6.83 3.49
C GLY A 180 15.91 5.53 3.61
N LEU A 181 15.63 4.86 2.49
CA LEU A 181 14.80 3.67 2.44
C LEU A 181 15.62 2.39 2.63
N ARG A 182 14.96 1.31 3.07
CA ARG A 182 15.59 -0.01 3.03
C ARG A 182 15.85 -0.41 1.58
N ILE A 183 17.02 -1.02 1.33
CA ILE A 183 17.42 -1.47 -0.01
C ILE A 183 16.39 -2.39 -0.68
N THR A 184 15.70 -3.23 0.09
CA THR A 184 14.65 -4.12 -0.42
C THR A 184 13.47 -3.33 -0.97
N LEU A 185 13.08 -2.24 -0.33
CA LEU A 185 12.01 -1.35 -0.80
C LEU A 185 12.43 -0.59 -2.06
N ALA A 186 13.65 -0.02 -2.07
CA ALA A 186 14.19 0.65 -3.26
C ALA A 186 14.27 -0.29 -4.48
N ARG A 187 14.65 -1.57 -4.28
CA ARG A 187 14.61 -2.58 -5.35
C ARG A 187 13.21 -2.83 -5.88
N ARG A 188 12.19 -2.89 -5.02
CA ARG A 188 10.78 -3.04 -5.41
C ARG A 188 10.29 -1.81 -6.19
N MET A 189 10.67 -0.62 -5.75
CA MET A 189 10.35 0.63 -6.46
C MET A 189 10.91 0.62 -7.88
N VAL A 190 12.22 0.41 -8.06
CA VAL A 190 12.81 0.41 -9.41
C VAL A 190 12.24 -0.69 -10.29
N TYR A 191 11.94 -1.86 -9.73
CA TYR A 191 11.28 -2.95 -10.46
C TYR A 191 9.89 -2.55 -10.95
N CYS A 192 9.04 -2.03 -10.07
CA CYS A 192 7.68 -1.62 -10.44
C CYS A 192 7.71 -0.48 -11.47
N LEU A 193 8.53 0.55 -11.26
CA LEU A 193 8.65 1.68 -12.17
C LEU A 193 9.21 1.27 -13.54
N ALA A 194 10.13 0.33 -13.59
CA ALA A 194 10.59 -0.25 -14.85
C ALA A 194 9.48 -1.04 -15.56
N LYS A 195 8.65 -1.80 -14.81
CA LYS A 195 7.48 -2.49 -15.37
C LYS A 195 6.37 -1.55 -15.85
N MET A 196 6.26 -0.37 -15.25
CA MET A 196 5.38 0.71 -15.71
C MET A 196 5.96 1.48 -16.91
N GLY A 197 7.20 1.18 -17.34
CA GLY A 197 7.87 1.91 -18.41
C GLY A 197 8.41 3.28 -18.00
N MET A 198 8.40 3.61 -16.73
CA MET A 198 8.88 4.90 -16.19
C MET A 198 10.41 4.94 -16.01
N LEU A 199 11.02 3.79 -15.86
CA LEU A 199 12.48 3.64 -15.80
C LEU A 199 12.95 2.70 -16.92
N GLU A 200 14.07 3.02 -17.52
CA GLU A 200 14.80 2.14 -18.44
C GLU A 200 16.09 1.64 -17.80
N GLU A 201 16.42 0.39 -18.06
CA GLU A 201 17.72 -0.18 -17.68
C GLU A 201 18.75 0.21 -18.74
N VAL A 202 19.76 0.99 -18.33
CA VAL A 202 20.77 1.56 -19.24
C VAL A 202 22.14 0.89 -19.09
N GLY A 203 22.28 -0.12 -18.26
CA GLY A 203 23.52 -0.85 -18.06
C GLY A 203 23.65 -1.41 -16.64
N SER A 204 24.89 -1.68 -16.25
CA SER A 204 25.20 -2.15 -14.90
C SER A 204 26.55 -1.63 -14.42
N VAL A 205 26.69 -1.50 -13.10
CA VAL A 205 27.95 -1.16 -12.41
C VAL A 205 28.14 -2.11 -11.23
N ALA A 206 29.29 -2.74 -11.12
CA ALA A 206 29.59 -3.69 -10.04
C ALA A 206 28.43 -4.71 -9.79
N ARG A 207 27.90 -5.31 -10.86
CA ARG A 207 26.75 -6.26 -10.86
C ARG A 207 25.42 -5.64 -10.44
N ALA A 208 25.32 -4.34 -10.21
CA ALA A 208 24.07 -3.65 -9.92
C ALA A 208 23.53 -3.00 -11.20
N LYS A 209 22.25 -3.23 -11.51
CA LYS A 209 21.57 -2.59 -12.64
C LYS A 209 21.52 -1.09 -12.48
N LEU A 210 21.78 -0.36 -13.57
CA LEU A 210 21.63 1.08 -13.69
C LEU A 210 20.30 1.39 -14.36
N TYR A 211 19.58 2.32 -13.79
CA TYR A 211 18.29 2.79 -14.28
C TYR A 211 18.34 4.30 -14.54
N ARG A 212 17.59 4.74 -15.53
CA ARG A 212 17.34 6.15 -15.81
C ARG A 212 15.85 6.39 -15.95
N VAL A 213 15.37 7.56 -15.52
CA VAL A 213 14.01 8.00 -15.79
C VAL A 213 13.84 8.13 -17.30
N LYS A 214 12.81 7.51 -17.83
CA LYS A 214 12.50 7.59 -19.26
C LYS A 214 11.89 8.96 -19.55
N ALA A 215 12.46 9.66 -20.53
CA ALA A 215 11.98 10.96 -21.00
C ALA A 215 10.63 10.84 -21.70
#